data_05537b886ac4ff18265525d433456bc2
#
_entry.id   05537b886ac4ff18265525d433456bc2
#
_cell.length_a   1.000
_cell.length_b   1.000
_cell.length_c   1.000
_cell.angle_alpha   90.00
_cell.angle_beta   90.00
_cell.angle_gamma   90.00
#
_symmetry.space_group_name_H-M   'P 1'
#
loop_
_entity.id
_entity.type
_entity.pdbx_description
1 polymer ?
#
loop_
_entity_poly.entity_id
_entity_poly.type
_entity_poly.pdbx_seq_one_letter_code
_entity_poly.pdbx_strand_id
1 'polypeptide(L)'
;MSSTHRFLRLGIAISGLLVLTLFSALRPALAIEAQRVPVDVPVLDLTDVVERNKSDGDVIQISTAPGPDGIVRRIAVRARESGARPDWIVFALTNDSDEQIDRLLVAPFHRLIGSGVIWPDLGDRRIEAITASQGLRPEREDSPDADVFQITLDPGTTVTFVAELKSPNLPQLYLYEPEAYRQKTNGLTLYKGIIIGIAGLLALFLTIIFVVKGAVIFPAAAALAWAVLAYAGLDFGFFQRIFPLTPAIERIYRAGAEVVLAATLLVFLFAYLNLSRWHVRYSHITLVWMLGLACLVGLAVVDAPMASGVARISIAAVAAVGFVLILHLATHGYERAVMLIPTWFLLAVWVTAAGFTVTGQLVRDLVPPALIGGLVLIVLLIGFTVVQHAFAGGALAQGLVSDTERRALALSGSGDLVFDWDVSADKIFVSPQTEILLGLPKGALEGSAARWLEYMHVADRDRYRVTLDAVLEQRRGKLQLDFRLRAGNGAY
;
A
#
# COMPACT_ATOMS: atom_id res chain seq x y z
N MET A 1 42.71 12.31 -69.47
CA MET A 1 43.43 12.46 -68.19
C MET A 1 42.49 12.60 -66.94
N SER A 2 41.22 12.07 -66.94
CA SER A 2 40.30 12.34 -65.83
C SER A 2 39.87 11.07 -65.05
N SER A 3 40.22 9.87 -65.51
CA SER A 3 39.77 8.62 -64.89
C SER A 3 40.74 8.10 -63.82
N THR A 4 42.03 8.31 -63.95
CA THR A 4 43.07 7.83 -63.00
C THR A 4 43.00 8.53 -61.63
N HIS A 5 42.65 9.82 -61.58
CA HIS A 5 42.50 10.56 -60.32
C HIS A 5 41.28 10.17 -59.55
N ARG A 6 40.22 9.61 -60.13
CA ARG A 6 39.07 9.10 -59.42
C ARG A 6 39.35 7.75 -58.71
N PHE A 7 40.11 6.86 -59.40
CA PHE A 7 40.52 5.57 -58.81
C PHE A 7 41.50 5.75 -57.65
N LEU A 8 42.40 6.73 -57.75
CA LEU A 8 43.35 7.00 -56.65
C LEU A 8 42.63 7.57 -55.40
N ARG A 9 41.66 8.46 -55.60
CA ARG A 9 40.86 8.99 -54.47
C ARG A 9 39.95 7.94 -53.85
N LEU A 10 39.41 7.03 -54.63
CA LEU A 10 38.59 5.90 -54.11
C LEU A 10 39.46 4.93 -53.32
N GLY A 11 40.68 4.62 -53.81
CA GLY A 11 41.62 3.76 -53.07
C GLY A 11 42.05 4.33 -51.72
N ILE A 12 42.35 5.66 -51.67
CA ILE A 12 42.69 6.32 -50.42
C ILE A 12 41.51 6.40 -49.47
N ALA A 13 40.27 6.59 -49.95
CA ALA A 13 39.07 6.58 -49.11
C ALA A 13 38.76 5.20 -48.53
N ILE A 14 38.92 4.13 -49.34
CA ILE A 14 38.72 2.75 -48.86
C ILE A 14 39.83 2.36 -47.89
N SER A 15 41.08 2.71 -48.11
CA SER A 15 42.19 2.48 -47.18
C SER A 15 42.00 3.25 -45.85
N GLY A 16 41.53 4.51 -45.92
CA GLY A 16 41.19 5.29 -44.73
C GLY A 16 40.04 4.70 -43.93
N LEU A 17 39.01 4.20 -44.62
CA LEU A 17 37.87 3.52 -43.95
C LEU A 17 38.28 2.19 -43.30
N LEU A 18 39.18 1.43 -43.97
CA LEU A 18 39.70 0.15 -43.45
C LEU A 18 40.61 0.35 -42.26
N VAL A 19 41.42 1.41 -42.23
CA VAL A 19 42.26 1.81 -41.09
C VAL A 19 41.36 2.29 -39.94
N LEU A 20 40.29 3.06 -40.22
CA LEU A 20 39.36 3.51 -39.20
C LEU A 20 38.56 2.36 -38.56
N THR A 21 38.17 1.34 -39.36
CA THR A 21 37.50 0.14 -38.86
C THR A 21 38.43 -0.77 -38.09
N LEU A 22 39.72 -0.87 -38.44
CA LEU A 22 40.72 -1.58 -37.66
C LEU A 22 41.02 -0.88 -36.31
N PHE A 23 41.05 0.47 -36.27
CA PHE A 23 41.24 1.21 -35.03
C PHE A 23 40.00 1.13 -34.10
N SER A 24 38.79 1.03 -34.66
CA SER A 24 37.56 0.84 -33.87
C SER A 24 37.42 -0.57 -33.31
N ALA A 25 38.09 -1.57 -33.92
CA ALA A 25 38.11 -2.95 -33.43
C ALA A 25 39.11 -3.20 -32.27
N LEU A 26 40.10 -2.32 -32.14
CA LEU A 26 41.04 -2.29 -31.02
C LEU A 26 40.51 -1.41 -29.88
N ARG A 27 39.35 -1.79 -29.29
CA ARG A 27 39.03 -1.30 -27.94
C ARG A 27 40.03 -2.00 -27.02
N PRO A 28 40.98 -1.27 -26.36
CA PRO A 28 41.74 -1.86 -25.30
C PRO A 28 40.71 -2.40 -24.28
N ALA A 29 40.81 -3.67 -23.91
CA ALA A 29 40.10 -4.17 -22.76
C ALA A 29 40.61 -3.35 -21.58
N LEU A 30 39.87 -2.32 -21.18
CA LEU A 30 40.18 -1.56 -19.99
C LEU A 30 40.20 -2.55 -18.85
N ALA A 31 41.29 -2.64 -18.15
CA ALA A 31 41.42 -3.46 -16.95
C ALA A 31 40.42 -2.87 -15.93
N ILE A 32 39.66 -3.76 -15.26
CA ILE A 32 38.73 -3.35 -14.23
C ILE A 32 39.46 -2.64 -13.12
N GLU A 33 38.99 -1.47 -12.73
CA GLU A 33 39.58 -0.72 -11.63
C GLU A 33 39.22 -1.42 -10.29
N ALA A 34 40.22 -1.69 -9.48
CA ALA A 34 40.00 -2.33 -8.19
C ALA A 34 39.56 -1.31 -7.14
N GLN A 35 38.44 -1.57 -6.50
CA GLN A 35 37.93 -0.77 -5.39
C GLN A 35 38.68 -1.13 -4.11
N ARG A 36 39.24 -0.15 -3.42
CA ARG A 36 39.88 -0.33 -2.11
C ARG A 36 38.80 -0.62 -1.05
N VAL A 37 39.13 -1.59 -0.19
CA VAL A 37 38.28 -1.95 0.96
C VAL A 37 38.95 -1.46 2.23
N PRO A 38 38.58 -0.28 2.76
CA PRO A 38 39.14 0.22 4.01
C PRO A 38 38.69 -0.65 5.18
N VAL A 39 39.57 -0.85 6.18
CA VAL A 39 39.25 -1.65 7.38
C VAL A 39 38.19 -0.98 8.24
N ASP A 40 38.26 0.37 8.37
CA ASP A 40 37.44 1.15 9.28
C ASP A 40 36.04 1.52 8.72
N VAL A 41 35.72 1.16 7.45
CA VAL A 41 34.47 1.50 6.84
C VAL A 41 33.46 0.34 6.98
N PRO A 42 32.39 0.52 7.76
CA PRO A 42 31.44 -0.56 8.04
C PRO A 42 30.60 -0.98 6.82
N VAL A 43 30.40 -0.07 5.84
CA VAL A 43 29.60 -0.30 4.64
C VAL A 43 30.20 0.40 3.44
N LEU A 44 30.40 -0.32 2.34
CA LEU A 44 30.83 0.21 1.06
C LEU A 44 29.75 -0.08 0.01
N ASP A 45 29.31 0.96 -0.70
CA ASP A 45 28.39 0.82 -1.83
C ASP A 45 29.17 0.47 -3.09
N LEU A 46 28.88 -0.67 -3.68
CA LEU A 46 29.49 -1.16 -4.92
C LEU A 46 28.61 -0.96 -6.14
N THR A 47 27.43 -0.38 -6.00
CA THR A 47 26.42 -0.29 -7.06
C THR A 47 26.94 0.40 -8.32
N ASP A 48 27.74 1.47 -8.15
CA ASP A 48 28.31 2.24 -9.24
C ASP A 48 29.66 1.69 -9.73
N VAL A 49 30.27 0.78 -8.99
CA VAL A 49 31.60 0.20 -9.30
C VAL A 49 31.48 -1.05 -10.18
N VAL A 50 30.31 -1.69 -10.19
CA VAL A 50 30.06 -2.95 -10.90
C VAL A 50 29.96 -2.73 -12.40
N GLU A 51 30.76 -3.47 -13.17
CA GLU A 51 30.61 -3.55 -14.62
C GLU A 51 29.61 -4.65 -15.00
N ARG A 52 28.60 -4.28 -15.79
CA ARG A 52 27.62 -5.24 -16.33
C ARG A 52 28.04 -5.76 -17.69
N ASN A 53 28.12 -7.07 -17.79
CA ASN A 53 28.51 -7.76 -19.02
C ASN A 53 27.41 -8.73 -19.44
N LYS A 54 27.12 -8.77 -20.76
CA LYS A 54 26.23 -9.77 -21.36
C LYS A 54 27.08 -10.75 -22.18
N SER A 55 26.82 -12.01 -22.01
CA SER A 55 27.46 -13.06 -22.80
C SER A 55 26.44 -13.67 -23.76
N ASP A 56 26.88 -13.97 -25.01
CA ASP A 56 26.06 -14.66 -25.99
C ASP A 56 25.92 -16.19 -25.72
N GLY A 57 26.62 -16.68 -24.68
CA GLY A 57 26.65 -18.08 -24.29
C GLY A 57 26.76 -18.28 -22.77
N ASP A 58 27.01 -19.54 -22.39
CA ASP A 58 27.18 -19.97 -21.00
C ASP A 58 28.56 -19.67 -20.40
N VAL A 59 29.47 -19.07 -21.16
CA VAL A 59 30.84 -18.74 -20.74
C VAL A 59 31.11 -17.28 -20.96
N ILE A 60 31.61 -16.60 -19.92
CA ILE A 60 32.14 -15.24 -20.03
C ILE A 60 33.66 -15.26 -19.89
N GLN A 61 34.36 -14.49 -20.74
CA GLN A 61 35.81 -14.24 -20.60
C GLN A 61 36.03 -12.78 -20.21
N ILE A 62 36.73 -12.58 -19.12
CA ILE A 62 37.03 -11.25 -18.58
C ILE A 62 38.51 -11.08 -18.28
N SER A 63 38.96 -9.82 -18.31
CA SER A 63 40.28 -9.43 -17.83
C SER A 63 40.16 -9.09 -16.34
N THR A 64 41.04 -9.63 -15.50
CA THR A 64 41.08 -9.29 -14.06
C THR A 64 41.64 -7.88 -13.86
N ALA A 65 41.41 -7.30 -12.69
CA ALA A 65 42.19 -6.17 -12.22
C ALA A 65 43.69 -6.56 -12.13
N PRO A 66 44.62 -5.60 -12.29
CA PRO A 66 46.03 -5.85 -12.09
C PRO A 66 46.28 -6.44 -10.69
N GLY A 67 46.99 -7.57 -10.63
CA GLY A 67 47.41 -8.14 -9.37
C GLY A 67 48.51 -7.32 -8.69
N PRO A 68 49.03 -7.74 -7.52
CA PRO A 68 50.17 -7.10 -6.86
C PRO A 68 51.41 -7.07 -7.74
N ASP A 69 51.49 -7.96 -8.73
CA ASP A 69 52.53 -8.07 -9.74
C ASP A 69 52.32 -7.13 -10.96
N GLY A 70 51.22 -6.35 -10.96
CA GLY A 70 50.82 -5.49 -12.07
C GLY A 70 50.30 -6.25 -13.30
N ILE A 71 50.15 -7.57 -13.26
CA ILE A 71 49.78 -8.40 -14.39
C ILE A 71 48.24 -8.55 -14.45
N VAL A 72 47.67 -8.25 -15.62
CA VAL A 72 46.25 -8.51 -15.93
C VAL A 72 46.12 -9.92 -16.48
N ARG A 73 45.34 -10.74 -15.83
CA ARG A 73 45.07 -12.13 -16.24
C ARG A 73 43.68 -12.22 -16.92
N ARG A 74 43.52 -13.20 -17.78
CA ARG A 74 42.20 -13.53 -18.34
C ARG A 74 41.66 -14.76 -17.63
N ILE A 75 40.43 -14.67 -17.20
CA ILE A 75 39.70 -15.79 -16.61
C ILE A 75 38.43 -16.07 -17.43
N ALA A 76 38.06 -17.34 -17.54
CA ALA A 76 36.84 -17.80 -18.16
C ALA A 76 35.94 -18.40 -17.07
N VAL A 77 34.72 -17.88 -16.93
CA VAL A 77 33.75 -18.35 -15.96
C VAL A 77 32.56 -18.93 -16.71
N ARG A 78 32.11 -20.12 -16.30
CA ARG A 78 30.96 -20.79 -16.88
C ARG A 78 29.75 -20.62 -15.97
N ALA A 79 28.58 -20.38 -16.58
CA ALA A 79 27.31 -20.36 -15.90
C ALA A 79 27.03 -21.68 -15.18
N ARG A 80 26.27 -21.63 -14.10
CA ARG A 80 25.89 -22.80 -13.32
C ARG A 80 24.98 -23.74 -14.12
N GLU A 81 24.06 -23.17 -14.90
CA GLU A 81 23.21 -23.93 -15.82
C GLU A 81 23.84 -23.94 -17.23
N SER A 82 24.13 -25.14 -17.74
CA SER A 82 24.70 -25.31 -19.08
C SER A 82 23.74 -24.84 -20.15
N GLY A 83 24.21 -23.96 -21.07
CA GLY A 83 23.39 -23.37 -22.13
C GLY A 83 22.55 -22.16 -21.70
N ALA A 84 22.62 -21.74 -20.42
CA ALA A 84 22.00 -20.47 -19.97
C ALA A 84 22.77 -19.28 -20.56
N ARG A 85 22.05 -18.14 -20.66
CA ARG A 85 22.61 -16.85 -21.08
C ARG A 85 22.36 -15.82 -19.97
N PRO A 86 23.04 -15.95 -18.83
CA PRO A 86 22.86 -15.04 -17.72
C PRO A 86 23.49 -13.68 -18.02
N ASP A 87 22.97 -12.63 -17.38
CA ASP A 87 23.68 -11.38 -17.22
C ASP A 87 24.77 -11.56 -16.15
N TRP A 88 25.89 -10.89 -16.32
CA TRP A 88 27.03 -10.98 -15.44
C TRP A 88 27.37 -9.61 -14.87
N ILE A 89 27.83 -9.58 -13.63
CA ILE A 89 28.50 -8.44 -13.05
C ILE A 89 29.92 -8.78 -12.68
N VAL A 90 30.81 -7.84 -12.88
CA VAL A 90 32.22 -7.96 -12.56
C VAL A 90 32.66 -6.78 -11.74
N PHE A 91 33.41 -7.03 -10.68
CA PHE A 91 33.99 -6.02 -9.83
C PHE A 91 35.30 -6.55 -9.22
N ALA A 92 36.19 -5.66 -8.86
CA ALA A 92 37.45 -6.02 -8.25
C ALA A 92 37.60 -5.31 -6.90
N LEU A 93 38.11 -6.03 -5.91
CA LEU A 93 38.36 -5.51 -4.57
C LEU A 93 39.82 -5.67 -4.23
N THR A 94 40.40 -4.68 -3.57
CA THR A 94 41.79 -4.74 -3.08
C THR A 94 41.83 -4.48 -1.58
N ASN A 95 42.59 -5.31 -0.89
CA ASN A 95 42.92 -5.14 0.50
C ASN A 95 44.35 -4.59 0.61
N ASP A 96 44.50 -3.29 0.87
CA ASP A 96 45.78 -2.63 1.02
C ASP A 96 46.32 -2.68 2.46
N SER A 97 45.65 -3.37 3.39
CA SER A 97 46.04 -3.52 4.79
C SER A 97 46.95 -4.74 5.01
N ASP A 98 47.59 -4.79 6.17
CA ASP A 98 48.44 -5.90 6.59
C ASP A 98 47.65 -7.05 7.25
N GLU A 99 46.31 -6.89 7.36
CA GLU A 99 45.43 -7.85 8.01
C GLU A 99 44.44 -8.46 6.99
N GLN A 100 44.04 -9.70 7.27
CA GLN A 100 42.98 -10.36 6.52
C GLN A 100 41.61 -9.68 6.83
N ILE A 101 40.84 -9.38 5.80
CA ILE A 101 39.56 -8.69 5.94
C ILE A 101 38.41 -9.63 5.52
N ASP A 102 37.49 -9.90 6.45
CA ASP A 102 36.22 -10.56 6.15
C ASP A 102 35.15 -9.54 5.88
N ARG A 103 34.40 -9.72 4.79
CA ARG A 103 33.29 -8.86 4.38
C ARG A 103 32.11 -9.70 3.90
N LEU A 104 30.91 -9.14 4.04
CA LEU A 104 29.67 -9.70 3.48
C LEU A 104 29.25 -8.89 2.26
N LEU A 105 29.24 -9.56 1.10
CA LEU A 105 28.63 -8.99 -0.10
C LEU A 105 27.13 -9.23 -0.04
N VAL A 106 26.36 -8.15 -0.07
CA VAL A 106 24.90 -8.16 0.15
C VAL A 106 24.18 -7.58 -1.05
N ALA A 107 23.34 -8.38 -1.70
CA ALA A 107 22.42 -7.95 -2.75
C ALA A 107 20.97 -8.08 -2.26
N PRO A 108 20.32 -6.97 -1.82
CA PRO A 108 18.99 -7.03 -1.25
C PRO A 108 17.92 -7.47 -2.26
N PHE A 109 16.92 -8.23 -1.77
CA PHE A 109 15.72 -8.59 -2.53
C PHE A 109 14.72 -7.43 -2.54
N HIS A 110 15.03 -6.34 -3.21
CA HIS A 110 14.12 -5.21 -3.28
C HIS A 110 12.89 -5.54 -4.13
N ARG A 111 11.72 -5.62 -3.48
CA ARG A 111 10.44 -5.94 -4.10
C ARG A 111 9.73 -4.72 -4.69
N LEU A 112 10.19 -3.52 -4.35
CA LEU A 112 9.65 -2.24 -4.82
C LEU A 112 10.65 -1.45 -5.65
N ILE A 113 11.90 -1.37 -5.23
CA ILE A 113 12.92 -0.49 -5.82
C ILE A 113 13.22 -0.92 -7.27
N GLY A 114 12.91 -0.03 -8.22
CA GLY A 114 13.20 -0.27 -9.64
C GLY A 114 12.50 -1.48 -10.25
N SER A 115 11.43 -1.98 -9.61
CA SER A 115 10.77 -3.22 -10.03
C SER A 115 9.91 -3.07 -11.29
N GLY A 116 9.56 -1.82 -11.68
CA GLY A 116 8.64 -1.55 -12.78
C GLY A 116 7.18 -1.49 -12.35
N VAL A 117 6.33 -0.88 -13.19
CA VAL A 117 4.94 -0.59 -12.84
C VAL A 117 4.01 -1.74 -13.19
N ILE A 118 4.12 -2.35 -14.38
CA ILE A 118 3.13 -3.32 -14.89
C ILE A 118 3.52 -4.76 -14.57
N TRP A 119 4.80 -5.12 -14.68
CA TRP A 119 5.35 -6.42 -14.32
C TRP A 119 6.44 -6.24 -13.26
N PRO A 120 6.05 -5.96 -12.01
CA PRO A 120 7.03 -5.74 -10.95
C PRO A 120 7.77 -7.02 -10.62
N ASP A 121 9.04 -6.87 -10.28
CA ASP A 121 9.81 -7.92 -9.66
C ASP A 121 9.32 -8.13 -8.21
N LEU A 122 8.82 -9.31 -7.91
CA LEU A 122 8.24 -9.64 -6.61
C LEU A 122 9.25 -10.20 -5.59
N GLY A 123 10.55 -10.01 -5.83
CA GLY A 123 11.60 -10.36 -4.87
C GLY A 123 12.29 -11.70 -5.18
N ASP A 124 12.69 -11.91 -6.42
CA ASP A 124 13.54 -13.04 -6.78
C ASP A 124 14.99 -12.83 -6.31
N ARG A 125 15.73 -13.93 -6.19
CA ARG A 125 17.17 -13.92 -5.96
C ARG A 125 17.88 -13.12 -7.04
N ARG A 126 18.90 -12.36 -6.66
CA ARG A 126 19.64 -11.49 -7.57
C ARG A 126 20.87 -12.19 -8.15
N ILE A 127 21.59 -12.90 -7.31
CA ILE A 127 22.86 -13.55 -7.65
C ILE A 127 22.70 -15.05 -7.54
N GLU A 128 23.07 -15.79 -8.59
CA GLU A 128 23.06 -17.26 -8.58
C GLU A 128 24.36 -17.82 -8.02
N ALA A 129 25.49 -17.30 -8.47
CA ALA A 129 26.82 -17.75 -8.03
C ALA A 129 27.84 -16.62 -8.14
N ILE A 130 28.91 -16.70 -7.33
CA ILE A 130 30.06 -15.81 -7.41
C ILE A 130 31.33 -16.65 -7.58
N THR A 131 32.17 -16.23 -8.51
CA THR A 131 33.49 -16.82 -8.76
C THR A 131 34.57 -15.78 -8.50
N ALA A 132 35.52 -16.09 -7.65
CA ALA A 132 36.68 -15.25 -7.40
C ALA A 132 37.86 -15.65 -8.33
N SER A 133 38.64 -14.67 -8.79
CA SER A 133 39.83 -14.92 -9.63
C SER A 133 40.95 -15.64 -8.88
N GLN A 134 40.99 -15.46 -7.59
CA GLN A 134 41.97 -16.11 -6.67
C GLN A 134 41.41 -16.07 -5.24
N GLY A 135 42.08 -16.82 -4.35
CA GLY A 135 41.68 -16.87 -2.94
C GLY A 135 40.55 -17.85 -2.65
N LEU A 136 39.88 -17.62 -1.52
CA LEU A 136 38.75 -18.43 -1.08
C LEU A 136 37.50 -18.17 -1.94
N ARG A 137 36.78 -19.24 -2.22
CA ARG A 137 35.50 -19.12 -2.93
C ARG A 137 34.47 -18.49 -1.99
N PRO A 138 33.72 -17.45 -2.46
CA PRO A 138 32.68 -16.86 -1.66
C PRO A 138 31.61 -17.89 -1.26
N GLU A 139 31.33 -17.97 0.04
CA GLU A 139 30.28 -18.84 0.59
C GLU A 139 28.98 -18.07 0.75
N ARG A 140 27.87 -18.72 0.36
CA ARG A 140 26.55 -18.12 0.51
C ARG A 140 26.05 -18.34 1.93
N GLU A 141 25.61 -17.26 2.58
CA GLU A 141 24.84 -17.31 3.82
C GLU A 141 23.34 -17.27 3.55
N ASP A 142 22.56 -18.01 4.33
CA ASP A 142 21.12 -17.99 4.23
C ASP A 142 20.54 -16.70 4.83
N SER A 143 19.89 -15.91 3.99
CA SER A 143 19.20 -14.69 4.40
C SER A 143 17.83 -14.62 3.70
N PRO A 144 16.74 -14.23 4.41
CA PRO A 144 15.43 -14.14 3.83
C PRO A 144 15.22 -12.88 2.98
N ASP A 145 16.04 -11.85 3.18
CA ASP A 145 15.83 -10.51 2.61
C ASP A 145 16.92 -10.11 1.57
N ALA A 146 17.98 -10.90 1.41
CA ALA A 146 19.10 -10.61 0.52
C ALA A 146 19.87 -11.86 0.10
N ASP A 147 20.56 -11.80 -1.03
CA ASP A 147 21.68 -12.72 -1.30
C ASP A 147 22.90 -12.21 -0.54
N VAL A 148 23.43 -13.01 0.36
CA VAL A 148 24.59 -12.71 1.20
C VAL A 148 25.69 -13.70 0.88
N PHE A 149 26.90 -13.17 0.62
CA PHE A 149 28.08 -13.99 0.37
C PHE A 149 29.23 -13.51 1.25
N GLN A 150 29.85 -14.42 1.98
CA GLN A 150 31.05 -14.13 2.72
C GLN A 150 32.25 -14.07 1.77
N ILE A 151 33.02 -13.00 1.85
CA ILE A 151 34.22 -12.73 1.07
C ILE A 151 35.37 -12.48 2.05
N THR A 152 36.45 -13.21 1.86
CA THR A 152 37.67 -13.02 2.60
C THR A 152 38.78 -12.50 1.67
N LEU A 153 39.41 -11.40 2.05
CA LEU A 153 40.47 -10.75 1.30
C LEU A 153 41.78 -10.84 2.10
N ASP A 154 42.77 -11.55 1.55
CA ASP A 154 44.08 -11.63 2.16
C ASP A 154 44.85 -10.31 2.08
N PRO A 155 45.82 -10.04 2.98
CA PRO A 155 46.64 -8.83 2.98
C PRO A 155 47.31 -8.57 1.63
N GLY A 156 47.26 -7.32 1.16
CA GLY A 156 47.95 -6.89 -0.07
C GLY A 156 47.43 -7.54 -1.35
N THR A 157 46.25 -8.20 -1.35
CA THR A 157 45.73 -8.90 -2.52
C THR A 157 44.68 -8.08 -3.24
N THR A 158 44.62 -8.25 -4.58
CA THR A 158 43.56 -7.74 -5.44
C THR A 158 42.79 -8.91 -6.06
N VAL A 159 41.52 -9.03 -5.77
CA VAL A 159 40.67 -10.13 -6.24
C VAL A 159 39.56 -9.60 -7.13
N THR A 160 39.43 -10.19 -8.31
CA THR A 160 38.30 -9.91 -9.23
C THR A 160 37.20 -10.94 -9.03
N PHE A 161 35.99 -10.47 -8.84
CA PHE A 161 34.80 -11.28 -8.65
C PHE A 161 33.92 -11.21 -9.87
N VAL A 162 33.39 -12.35 -10.27
CA VAL A 162 32.41 -12.51 -11.35
C VAL A 162 31.17 -13.12 -10.75
N ALA A 163 30.07 -12.38 -10.76
CA ALA A 163 28.81 -12.90 -10.27
C ALA A 163 27.83 -13.13 -11.41
N GLU A 164 27.25 -14.33 -11.42
CA GLU A 164 26.17 -14.74 -12.29
C GLU A 164 24.85 -14.19 -11.73
N LEU A 165 24.15 -13.38 -12.53
CA LEU A 165 22.85 -12.82 -12.13
C LEU A 165 21.73 -13.79 -12.49
N LYS A 166 20.82 -14.01 -11.55
CA LYS A 166 19.57 -14.72 -11.74
C LYS A 166 18.48 -13.79 -12.26
N SER A 167 18.55 -12.52 -11.88
CA SER A 167 17.63 -11.46 -12.30
C SER A 167 18.39 -10.38 -13.06
N PRO A 168 17.88 -9.87 -14.20
CA PRO A 168 18.53 -8.79 -14.93
C PRO A 168 18.62 -7.48 -14.14
N ASN A 169 17.83 -7.36 -13.08
CA ASN A 169 17.78 -6.18 -12.23
C ASN A 169 18.59 -6.41 -10.95
N LEU A 170 19.72 -5.71 -10.85
CA LEU A 170 20.51 -5.58 -9.62
C LEU A 170 20.51 -4.10 -9.22
N PRO A 171 19.55 -3.65 -8.40
CA PRO A 171 19.43 -2.22 -8.07
C PRO A 171 20.49 -1.76 -7.09
N GLN A 172 21.01 -2.64 -6.23
CA GLN A 172 21.99 -2.30 -5.20
C GLN A 172 22.90 -3.48 -4.89
N LEU A 173 24.17 -3.16 -4.58
CA LEU A 173 25.17 -4.12 -4.12
C LEU A 173 26.05 -3.46 -3.05
N TYR A 174 26.10 -4.05 -1.87
CA TYR A 174 26.84 -3.52 -0.73
C TYR A 174 27.88 -4.51 -0.22
N LEU A 175 28.97 -3.97 0.30
CA LEU A 175 29.97 -4.71 1.04
C LEU A 175 29.92 -4.25 2.50
N TYR A 176 29.48 -5.14 3.39
CA TYR A 176 29.32 -4.87 4.83
C TYR A 176 30.44 -5.51 5.64
N GLU A 177 30.81 -4.86 6.72
CA GLU A 177 31.46 -5.54 7.85
C GLU A 177 30.44 -6.50 8.50
N PRO A 178 30.82 -7.74 8.88
CA PRO A 178 29.88 -8.73 9.44
C PRO A 178 29.08 -8.20 10.64
N GLU A 179 29.73 -7.47 11.55
CA GLU A 179 29.08 -6.92 12.74
C GLU A 179 28.09 -5.79 12.38
N ALA A 180 28.48 -4.91 11.46
CA ALA A 180 27.60 -3.84 10.97
C ALA A 180 26.34 -4.40 10.27
N TYR A 181 26.48 -5.50 9.51
CA TYR A 181 25.36 -6.18 8.89
C TYR A 181 24.41 -6.79 9.93
N ARG A 182 24.95 -7.45 10.98
CA ARG A 182 24.16 -8.00 12.09
C ARG A 182 23.39 -6.92 12.83
N GLN A 183 24.04 -5.79 13.14
CA GLN A 183 23.37 -4.66 13.81
C GLN A 183 22.24 -4.08 12.95
N LYS A 184 22.48 -3.89 11.64
CA LYS A 184 21.44 -3.45 10.69
C LYS A 184 20.26 -4.43 10.67
N THR A 185 20.53 -5.73 10.55
CA THR A 185 19.49 -6.76 10.48
C THR A 185 18.67 -6.84 11.77
N ASN A 186 19.33 -6.73 12.93
CA ASN A 186 18.66 -6.71 14.23
C ASN A 186 17.77 -5.47 14.39
N GLY A 187 18.25 -4.29 14.01
CA GLY A 187 17.49 -3.05 14.03
C GLY A 187 16.26 -3.12 13.12
N LEU A 188 16.42 -3.63 11.91
CA LEU A 188 15.30 -3.83 10.98
C LEU A 188 14.29 -4.86 11.49
N THR A 189 14.76 -5.94 12.13
CA THR A 189 13.87 -6.97 12.69
C THR A 189 13.02 -6.41 13.82
N LEU A 190 13.61 -5.59 14.71
CA LEU A 190 12.89 -4.90 15.76
C LEU A 190 11.83 -3.95 15.18
N TYR A 191 12.20 -3.14 14.19
CA TYR A 191 11.28 -2.24 13.50
C TYR A 191 10.11 -3.00 12.86
N LYS A 192 10.39 -4.06 12.11
CA LYS A 192 9.39 -4.94 11.48
C LYS A 192 8.43 -5.50 12.53
N GLY A 193 8.95 -5.96 13.67
CA GLY A 193 8.14 -6.48 14.79
C GLY A 193 7.20 -5.44 15.39
N ILE A 194 7.69 -4.22 15.63
CA ILE A 194 6.88 -3.11 16.14
C ILE A 194 5.75 -2.76 15.17
N ILE A 195 6.05 -2.62 13.89
CA ILE A 195 5.04 -2.26 12.86
C ILE A 195 3.95 -3.34 12.75
N ILE A 196 4.32 -4.64 12.73
CA ILE A 196 3.35 -5.74 12.71
C ILE A 196 2.52 -5.75 14.00
N GLY A 197 3.14 -5.51 15.16
CA GLY A 197 2.44 -5.43 16.43
C GLY A 197 1.38 -4.32 16.46
N ILE A 198 1.74 -3.12 16.01
CA ILE A 198 0.81 -1.99 15.89
C ILE A 198 -0.31 -2.30 14.90
N ALA A 199 0.02 -2.84 13.71
CA ALA A 199 -0.97 -3.20 12.71
C ALA A 199 -1.95 -4.29 13.22
N GLY A 200 -1.44 -5.29 13.95
CA GLY A 200 -2.25 -6.36 14.55
C GLY A 200 -3.19 -5.85 15.63
N LEU A 201 -2.69 -5.02 16.55
CA LEU A 201 -3.53 -4.38 17.58
C LEU A 201 -4.62 -3.51 16.96
N LEU A 202 -4.27 -2.74 15.91
CA LEU A 202 -5.23 -1.90 15.21
C LEU A 202 -6.31 -2.73 14.49
N ALA A 203 -5.94 -3.82 13.82
CA ALA A 203 -6.89 -4.72 13.17
C ALA A 203 -7.85 -5.36 14.17
N LEU A 204 -7.34 -5.83 15.31
CA LEU A 204 -8.16 -6.36 16.39
C LEU A 204 -9.09 -5.30 16.99
N PHE A 205 -8.57 -4.11 17.26
CA PHE A 205 -9.36 -3.00 17.82
C PHE A 205 -10.51 -2.61 16.88
N LEU A 206 -10.26 -2.45 15.58
CA LEU A 206 -11.31 -2.13 14.61
C LEU A 206 -12.32 -3.27 14.45
N THR A 207 -11.88 -4.53 14.62
CA THR A 207 -12.79 -5.69 14.64
C THR A 207 -13.71 -5.66 15.84
N ILE A 208 -13.19 -5.30 17.04
CA ILE A 208 -14.02 -5.14 18.24
C ILE A 208 -15.07 -4.05 18.03
N ILE A 209 -14.67 -2.89 17.48
CA ILE A 209 -15.62 -1.82 17.17
C ILE A 209 -16.68 -2.31 16.18
N PHE A 210 -16.29 -3.06 15.16
CA PHE A 210 -17.23 -3.67 14.20
C PHE A 210 -18.27 -4.55 14.91
N VAL A 211 -17.86 -5.41 15.81
CA VAL A 211 -18.77 -6.29 16.56
C VAL A 211 -19.76 -5.49 17.42
N VAL A 212 -19.33 -4.36 17.99
CA VAL A 212 -20.16 -3.51 18.85
C VAL A 212 -21.10 -2.59 18.06
N LYS A 213 -20.66 -2.11 16.90
CA LYS A 213 -21.37 -1.13 16.09
C LYS A 213 -21.72 -1.72 14.71
N GLY A 214 -23.01 -1.87 14.40
CA GLY A 214 -23.49 -2.53 13.17
C GLY A 214 -23.41 -1.75 11.86
N ALA A 215 -22.81 -0.53 11.84
CA ALA A 215 -22.75 0.26 10.61
C ALA A 215 -21.65 -0.24 9.65
N VAL A 216 -21.91 -0.16 8.34
CA VAL A 216 -21.05 -0.70 7.25
C VAL A 216 -19.62 -0.12 7.24
N ILE A 217 -19.41 1.05 7.83
CA ILE A 217 -18.10 1.72 7.92
C ILE A 217 -17.11 0.85 8.75
N PHE A 218 -17.56 0.23 9.82
CA PHE A 218 -16.69 -0.50 10.75
C PHE A 218 -16.12 -1.79 10.15
N PRO A 219 -16.92 -2.68 9.51
CA PRO A 219 -16.35 -3.84 8.82
C PRO A 219 -15.43 -3.45 7.66
N ALA A 220 -15.71 -2.35 6.95
CA ALA A 220 -14.83 -1.88 5.89
C ALA A 220 -13.46 -1.42 6.41
N ALA A 221 -13.44 -0.68 7.54
CA ALA A 221 -12.21 -0.26 8.19
C ALA A 221 -11.43 -1.45 8.79
N ALA A 222 -12.12 -2.40 9.42
CA ALA A 222 -11.50 -3.63 9.93
C ALA A 222 -10.90 -4.46 8.79
N ALA A 223 -11.62 -4.66 7.69
CA ALA A 223 -11.12 -5.37 6.52
C ALA A 223 -9.86 -4.72 5.93
N LEU A 224 -9.82 -3.38 5.84
CA LEU A 224 -8.64 -2.64 5.39
C LEU A 224 -7.45 -2.84 6.35
N ALA A 225 -7.67 -2.80 7.67
CA ALA A 225 -6.62 -3.03 8.65
C ALA A 225 -6.05 -4.46 8.57
N TRP A 226 -6.89 -5.47 8.40
CA TRP A 226 -6.46 -6.85 8.17
C TRP A 226 -5.72 -7.02 6.84
N ALA A 227 -6.14 -6.33 5.78
CA ALA A 227 -5.44 -6.34 4.50
C ALA A 227 -4.02 -5.74 4.61
N VAL A 228 -3.89 -4.62 5.32
CA VAL A 228 -2.58 -3.99 5.59
C VAL A 228 -1.70 -4.88 6.47
N LEU A 229 -2.25 -5.51 7.50
CA LEU A 229 -1.50 -6.47 8.33
C LEU A 229 -1.01 -7.66 7.50
N ALA A 230 -1.86 -8.24 6.66
CA ALA A 230 -1.48 -9.35 5.78
C ALA A 230 -0.39 -8.94 4.78
N TYR A 231 -0.54 -7.76 4.15
CA TYR A 231 0.46 -7.22 3.24
C TYR A 231 1.80 -6.96 3.93
N ALA A 232 1.79 -6.32 5.11
CA ALA A 232 2.99 -6.08 5.90
C ALA A 232 3.67 -7.39 6.35
N GLY A 233 2.89 -8.38 6.75
CA GLY A 233 3.39 -9.71 7.14
C GLY A 233 4.07 -10.45 5.99
N LEU A 234 3.54 -10.34 4.77
CA LEU A 234 4.13 -10.91 3.56
C LEU A 234 5.39 -10.16 3.14
N ASP A 235 5.35 -8.82 3.16
CA ASP A 235 6.51 -8.00 2.76
C ASP A 235 7.70 -8.14 3.71
N PHE A 236 7.43 -8.24 5.00
CA PHE A 236 8.45 -8.44 6.02
C PHE A 236 8.94 -9.89 6.16
N GLY A 237 8.41 -10.82 5.34
CA GLY A 237 8.81 -12.23 5.38
C GLY A 237 8.34 -12.98 6.63
N PHE A 238 7.34 -12.43 7.35
CA PHE A 238 6.86 -13.04 8.58
C PHE A 238 6.16 -14.38 8.32
N PHE A 239 5.40 -14.47 7.23
CA PHE A 239 4.71 -15.71 6.84
C PHE A 239 5.65 -16.84 6.46
N GLN A 240 6.81 -16.53 5.87
CA GLN A 240 7.84 -17.54 5.54
C GLN A 240 8.42 -18.20 6.79
N ARG A 241 8.46 -17.50 7.93
CA ARG A 241 8.94 -18.05 9.20
C ARG A 241 7.96 -19.01 9.86
N ILE A 242 6.65 -18.86 9.55
CA ILE A 242 5.58 -19.67 10.13
C ILE A 242 5.23 -20.83 9.18
N PHE A 243 5.21 -20.57 7.88
CA PHE A 243 4.82 -21.54 6.86
C PHE A 243 5.98 -21.72 5.87
N PRO A 244 6.34 -22.96 5.49
CA PRO A 244 7.37 -23.22 4.47
C PRO A 244 6.80 -22.89 3.09
N LEU A 245 6.80 -21.61 2.71
CA LEU A 245 6.30 -21.15 1.42
C LEU A 245 7.40 -21.29 0.36
N THR A 246 7.06 -21.84 -0.79
CA THR A 246 7.94 -21.78 -1.95
C THR A 246 7.93 -20.36 -2.54
N PRO A 247 9.02 -19.88 -3.17
CA PRO A 247 9.07 -18.54 -3.77
C PRO A 247 7.95 -18.25 -4.77
N ALA A 248 7.48 -19.28 -5.49
CA ALA A 248 6.38 -19.16 -6.43
C ALA A 248 5.05 -18.87 -5.72
N ILE A 249 4.77 -19.59 -4.63
CA ILE A 249 3.56 -19.41 -3.82
C ILE A 249 3.59 -18.04 -3.12
N GLU A 250 4.75 -17.63 -2.62
CA GLU A 250 4.90 -16.31 -2.00
C GLU A 250 4.53 -15.17 -2.94
N ARG A 251 4.97 -15.24 -4.21
CA ARG A 251 4.60 -14.24 -5.24
C ARG A 251 3.09 -14.16 -5.45
N ILE A 252 2.41 -15.31 -5.48
CA ILE A 252 0.94 -15.36 -5.62
C ILE A 252 0.25 -14.71 -4.43
N TYR A 253 0.66 -15.06 -3.20
CA TYR A 253 0.08 -14.46 -2.00
C TYR A 253 0.33 -12.95 -1.90
N ARG A 254 1.52 -12.50 -2.30
CA ARG A 254 1.85 -11.09 -2.34
C ARG A 254 0.98 -10.32 -3.34
N ALA A 255 0.86 -10.81 -4.58
CA ALA A 255 -0.01 -10.21 -5.58
C ALA A 255 -1.47 -10.20 -5.10
N GLY A 256 -1.95 -11.30 -4.51
CA GLY A 256 -3.29 -11.38 -3.93
C GLY A 256 -3.50 -10.37 -2.80
N ALA A 257 -2.52 -10.18 -1.91
CA ALA A 257 -2.60 -9.19 -0.83
C ALA A 257 -2.67 -7.74 -1.35
N GLU A 258 -1.91 -7.40 -2.41
CA GLU A 258 -1.98 -6.09 -3.07
C GLU A 258 -3.36 -5.85 -3.72
N VAL A 259 -3.95 -6.89 -4.34
CA VAL A 259 -5.32 -6.81 -4.88
C VAL A 259 -6.35 -6.61 -3.77
N VAL A 260 -6.25 -7.38 -2.67
CA VAL A 260 -7.14 -7.24 -1.50
C VAL A 260 -7.00 -5.87 -0.85
N LEU A 261 -5.78 -5.34 -0.77
CA LEU A 261 -5.53 -3.99 -0.28
C LEU A 261 -6.23 -2.93 -1.15
N ALA A 262 -6.13 -3.02 -2.48
CA ALA A 262 -6.85 -2.14 -3.39
C ALA A 262 -8.37 -2.23 -3.22
N ALA A 263 -8.90 -3.44 -3.09
CA ALA A 263 -10.32 -3.70 -2.92
C ALA A 263 -10.85 -3.14 -1.59
N THR A 264 -10.15 -3.41 -0.49
CA THR A 264 -10.57 -2.93 0.84
C THR A 264 -10.46 -1.42 0.98
N LEU A 265 -9.46 -0.79 0.34
CA LEU A 265 -9.34 0.67 0.29
C LEU A 265 -10.52 1.30 -0.47
N LEU A 266 -10.91 0.73 -1.62
CA LEU A 266 -12.06 1.18 -2.41
C LEU A 266 -13.37 1.01 -1.64
N VAL A 267 -13.57 -0.15 -0.99
CA VAL A 267 -14.76 -0.42 -0.16
C VAL A 267 -14.84 0.53 1.02
N PHE A 268 -13.71 0.80 1.68
CA PHE A 268 -13.66 1.75 2.79
C PHE A 268 -14.06 3.16 2.33
N LEU A 269 -13.50 3.66 1.23
CA LEU A 269 -13.85 4.96 0.68
C LEU A 269 -15.35 5.06 0.37
N PHE A 270 -15.90 4.04 -0.30
CA PHE A 270 -17.32 3.96 -0.65
C PHE A 270 -18.22 3.97 0.59
N ALA A 271 -17.90 3.13 1.59
CA ALA A 271 -18.66 2.99 2.82
C ALA A 271 -18.59 4.26 3.69
N TYR A 272 -17.40 4.84 3.85
CA TYR A 272 -17.21 6.01 4.72
C TYR A 272 -17.90 7.25 4.17
N LEU A 273 -17.78 7.53 2.87
CA LEU A 273 -18.45 8.66 2.22
C LEU A 273 -19.93 8.40 1.94
N ASN A 274 -20.40 7.16 2.14
CA ASN A 274 -21.77 6.75 1.87
C ASN A 274 -22.20 7.12 0.43
N LEU A 275 -21.36 6.79 -0.54
CA LEU A 275 -21.49 7.22 -1.93
C LEU A 275 -22.81 6.76 -2.60
N SER A 276 -23.40 5.67 -2.10
CA SER A 276 -24.72 5.19 -2.59
C SER A 276 -25.85 6.21 -2.45
N ARG A 277 -25.74 7.14 -1.49
CA ARG A 277 -26.74 8.19 -1.25
C ARG A 277 -26.65 9.37 -2.22
N TRP A 278 -25.46 9.57 -2.83
CA TRP A 278 -25.24 10.72 -3.72
C TRP A 278 -25.77 10.46 -5.13
N HIS A 279 -25.40 9.32 -5.70
CA HIS A 279 -25.87 8.94 -7.04
C HIS A 279 -25.68 7.44 -7.28
N VAL A 280 -26.65 6.80 -7.93
CA VAL A 280 -26.62 5.36 -8.29
C VAL A 280 -25.39 5.00 -9.14
N ARG A 281 -24.87 5.92 -9.96
CA ARG A 281 -23.68 5.71 -10.78
C ARG A 281 -22.44 5.34 -9.96
N TYR A 282 -22.25 5.92 -8.77
CA TYR A 282 -21.12 5.58 -7.90
C TYR A 282 -21.14 4.10 -7.49
N SER A 283 -22.33 3.57 -7.19
CA SER A 283 -22.48 2.15 -6.86
C SER A 283 -22.11 1.25 -8.03
N HIS A 284 -22.53 1.60 -9.26
CA HIS A 284 -22.19 0.82 -10.45
C HIS A 284 -20.68 0.88 -10.76
N ILE A 285 -20.06 2.05 -10.70
CA ILE A 285 -18.62 2.21 -10.92
C ILE A 285 -17.83 1.38 -9.90
N THR A 286 -18.20 1.48 -8.61
CA THR A 286 -17.54 0.70 -7.56
C THR A 286 -17.74 -0.80 -7.77
N LEU A 287 -18.93 -1.25 -8.16
CA LEU A 287 -19.21 -2.66 -8.44
C LEU A 287 -18.35 -3.17 -9.60
N VAL A 288 -18.29 -2.45 -10.73
CA VAL A 288 -17.47 -2.83 -11.89
C VAL A 288 -15.99 -2.89 -11.52
N TRP A 289 -15.51 -1.90 -10.74
CA TRP A 289 -14.13 -1.90 -10.27
C TRP A 289 -13.84 -3.09 -9.34
N MET A 290 -14.75 -3.40 -8.41
CA MET A 290 -14.65 -4.57 -7.52
C MET A 290 -14.64 -5.89 -8.29
N LEU A 291 -15.48 -6.01 -9.34
CA LEU A 291 -15.45 -7.19 -10.22
C LEU A 291 -14.10 -7.32 -10.93
N GLY A 292 -13.55 -6.21 -11.42
CA GLY A 292 -12.20 -6.19 -12.02
C GLY A 292 -11.13 -6.65 -11.02
N LEU A 293 -11.17 -6.17 -9.78
CA LEU A 293 -10.26 -6.60 -8.72
C LEU A 293 -10.45 -8.07 -8.33
N ALA A 294 -11.69 -8.57 -8.31
CA ALA A 294 -11.96 -9.99 -8.08
C ALA A 294 -11.36 -10.87 -9.19
N CYS A 295 -11.44 -10.45 -10.46
CA CYS A 295 -10.77 -11.12 -11.56
C CYS A 295 -9.24 -11.12 -11.41
N LEU A 296 -8.64 -10.05 -10.85
CA LEU A 296 -7.20 -9.98 -10.60
C LEU A 296 -6.74 -11.00 -9.56
N VAL A 297 -7.58 -11.40 -8.59
CA VAL A 297 -7.25 -12.49 -7.65
C VAL A 297 -7.02 -13.79 -8.41
N GLY A 298 -7.87 -14.08 -9.40
CA GLY A 298 -7.68 -15.24 -10.29
C GLY A 298 -6.42 -15.10 -11.15
N LEU A 299 -6.18 -13.90 -11.70
CA LEU A 299 -4.98 -13.62 -12.50
C LEU A 299 -3.68 -13.76 -11.67
N ALA A 300 -3.70 -13.47 -10.38
CA ALA A 300 -2.54 -13.61 -9.50
C ALA A 300 -1.98 -15.05 -9.46
N VAL A 301 -2.81 -16.06 -9.71
CA VAL A 301 -2.39 -17.45 -9.78
C VAL A 301 -1.67 -17.76 -11.10
N VAL A 302 -2.05 -17.07 -12.20
CA VAL A 302 -1.51 -17.32 -13.55
C VAL A 302 -0.29 -16.42 -13.82
N ASP A 303 -0.42 -15.14 -13.53
CA ASP A 303 0.60 -14.12 -13.72
C ASP A 303 0.61 -13.15 -12.52
N ALA A 304 1.32 -13.55 -11.47
CA ALA A 304 1.43 -12.76 -10.22
C ALA A 304 2.02 -11.35 -10.45
N PRO A 305 3.09 -11.15 -11.27
CA PRO A 305 3.62 -9.82 -11.54
C PRO A 305 2.60 -8.89 -12.19
N MET A 306 1.87 -9.35 -13.21
CA MET A 306 0.85 -8.55 -13.88
C MET A 306 -0.30 -8.18 -12.93
N ALA A 307 -0.78 -9.14 -12.14
CA ALA A 307 -1.83 -8.90 -11.16
C ALA A 307 -1.41 -7.86 -10.11
N SER A 308 -0.18 -7.96 -9.59
CA SER A 308 0.41 -7.01 -8.66
C SER A 308 0.55 -5.61 -9.29
N GLY A 309 1.05 -5.51 -10.53
CA GLY A 309 1.19 -4.24 -11.25
C GLY A 309 -0.15 -3.51 -11.40
N VAL A 310 -1.18 -4.22 -11.87
CA VAL A 310 -2.54 -3.65 -12.02
C VAL A 310 -3.13 -3.29 -10.66
N ALA A 311 -2.90 -4.08 -9.60
CA ALA A 311 -3.33 -3.76 -8.24
C ALA A 311 -2.69 -2.45 -7.72
N ARG A 312 -1.39 -2.25 -7.94
CA ARG A 312 -0.67 -1.00 -7.57
C ARG A 312 -1.22 0.21 -8.31
N ILE A 313 -1.48 0.09 -9.61
CA ILE A 313 -2.14 1.14 -10.39
C ILE A 313 -3.54 1.41 -9.84
N SER A 314 -4.28 0.37 -9.45
CA SER A 314 -5.61 0.51 -8.85
C SER A 314 -5.56 1.25 -7.50
N ILE A 315 -4.58 0.95 -6.63
CA ILE A 315 -4.37 1.68 -5.36
C ILE A 315 -4.11 3.17 -5.65
N ALA A 316 -3.23 3.47 -6.61
CA ALA A 316 -2.93 4.83 -7.01
C ALA A 316 -4.16 5.56 -7.57
N ALA A 317 -4.96 4.87 -8.39
CA ALA A 317 -6.20 5.40 -8.93
C ALA A 317 -7.25 5.67 -7.84
N VAL A 318 -7.43 4.75 -6.87
CA VAL A 318 -8.32 4.96 -5.72
C VAL A 318 -7.85 6.13 -4.87
N ALA A 319 -6.54 6.27 -4.64
CA ALA A 319 -5.99 7.40 -3.90
C ALA A 319 -6.25 8.73 -4.62
N ALA A 320 -5.95 8.82 -5.92
CA ALA A 320 -6.11 10.03 -6.71
C ALA A 320 -7.58 10.42 -6.90
N VAL A 321 -8.41 9.49 -7.39
CA VAL A 321 -9.85 9.74 -7.61
C VAL A 321 -10.54 10.00 -6.26
N GLY A 322 -10.19 9.25 -5.22
CA GLY A 322 -10.71 9.44 -3.87
C GLY A 322 -10.37 10.82 -3.33
N PHE A 323 -9.14 11.30 -3.53
CA PHE A 323 -8.72 12.63 -3.08
C PHE A 323 -9.52 13.74 -3.77
N VAL A 324 -9.67 13.67 -5.09
CA VAL A 324 -10.48 14.63 -5.86
C VAL A 324 -11.94 14.60 -5.40
N LEU A 325 -12.50 13.41 -5.19
CA LEU A 325 -13.88 13.24 -4.72
C LEU A 325 -14.07 13.81 -3.31
N ILE A 326 -13.12 13.56 -2.40
CA ILE A 326 -13.15 14.11 -1.03
C ILE A 326 -13.11 15.63 -1.05
N LEU A 327 -12.22 16.23 -1.85
CA LEU A 327 -12.15 17.68 -1.98
C LEU A 327 -13.46 18.26 -2.55
N HIS A 328 -14.01 17.62 -3.58
CA HIS A 328 -15.28 18.03 -4.17
C HIS A 328 -16.44 17.98 -3.15
N LEU A 329 -16.54 16.90 -2.39
CA LEU A 329 -17.58 16.77 -1.35
C LEU A 329 -17.36 17.73 -0.17
N ALA A 330 -16.12 17.98 0.19
CA ALA A 330 -15.76 18.94 1.26
C ALA A 330 -16.17 20.37 0.89
N THR A 331 -15.96 20.80 -0.37
CA THR A 331 -16.40 22.12 -0.86
C THR A 331 -17.92 22.27 -0.87
N HIS A 332 -18.67 21.17 -0.91
CA HIS A 332 -20.14 21.16 -0.78
C HIS A 332 -20.63 21.00 0.67
N GLY A 333 -19.74 21.15 1.66
CA GLY A 333 -20.10 21.17 3.08
C GLY A 333 -20.31 19.78 3.70
N TYR A 334 -19.78 18.70 3.08
CA TYR A 334 -19.92 17.37 3.63
C TYR A 334 -18.85 17.09 4.70
N GLU A 335 -19.24 17.19 5.97
CA GLU A 335 -18.33 17.11 7.14
C GLU A 335 -17.47 15.82 7.15
N ARG A 336 -18.03 14.68 6.75
CA ARG A 336 -17.27 13.41 6.71
C ARG A 336 -16.11 13.48 5.71
N ALA A 337 -16.30 14.18 4.58
CA ALA A 337 -15.24 14.35 3.61
C ALA A 337 -14.11 15.22 4.19
N VAL A 338 -14.44 16.27 4.93
CA VAL A 338 -13.43 17.13 5.59
C VAL A 338 -12.54 16.34 6.55
N MET A 339 -13.13 15.42 7.34
CA MET A 339 -12.37 14.56 8.26
C MET A 339 -11.39 13.62 7.56
N LEU A 340 -11.64 13.23 6.30
CA LEU A 340 -10.74 12.36 5.53
C LEU A 340 -9.61 13.10 4.82
N ILE A 341 -9.67 14.43 4.68
CA ILE A 341 -8.66 15.21 3.93
C ILE A 341 -7.23 14.91 4.40
N PRO A 342 -6.90 14.97 5.72
CA PRO A 342 -5.52 14.73 6.17
C PRO A 342 -5.04 13.32 5.83
N THR A 343 -5.90 12.33 6.04
CA THR A 343 -5.57 10.91 5.80
C THR A 343 -5.35 10.63 4.31
N TRP A 344 -6.23 11.18 3.45
CA TRP A 344 -6.12 10.99 2.00
C TRP A 344 -4.98 11.79 1.38
N PHE A 345 -4.66 12.95 1.94
CA PHE A 345 -3.45 13.69 1.58
C PHE A 345 -2.19 12.87 1.88
N LEU A 346 -2.12 12.26 3.08
CA LEU A 346 -1.00 11.39 3.44
C LEU A 346 -0.94 10.14 2.54
N LEU A 347 -2.09 9.58 2.17
CA LEU A 347 -2.17 8.46 1.21
C LEU A 347 -1.65 8.88 -0.17
N ALA A 348 -1.97 10.07 -0.66
CA ALA A 348 -1.47 10.59 -1.92
C ALA A 348 0.06 10.79 -1.89
N VAL A 349 0.60 11.32 -0.80
CA VAL A 349 2.05 11.43 -0.58
C VAL A 349 2.70 10.04 -0.56
N TRP A 350 2.08 9.08 0.13
CA TRP A 350 2.57 7.70 0.20
C TRP A 350 2.59 7.04 -1.19
N VAL A 351 1.51 7.17 -1.97
CA VAL A 351 1.44 6.64 -3.34
C VAL A 351 2.50 7.27 -4.24
N THR A 352 2.75 8.57 -4.09
CA THR A 352 3.79 9.28 -4.86
C THR A 352 5.19 8.75 -4.49
N ALA A 353 5.48 8.59 -3.20
CA ALA A 353 6.74 8.01 -2.72
C ALA A 353 6.93 6.56 -3.18
N ALA A 354 5.86 5.74 -3.13
CA ALA A 354 5.87 4.38 -3.67
C ALA A 354 6.12 4.38 -5.19
N GLY A 355 5.52 5.31 -5.93
CA GLY A 355 5.75 5.48 -7.37
C GLY A 355 7.21 5.80 -7.70
N PHE A 356 7.85 6.72 -6.98
CA PHE A 356 9.26 7.03 -7.15
C PHE A 356 10.16 5.85 -6.80
N THR A 357 9.76 5.03 -5.84
CA THR A 357 10.50 3.81 -5.48
C THR A 357 10.39 2.76 -6.57
N VAL A 358 9.19 2.52 -7.10
CA VAL A 358 8.94 1.57 -8.20
C VAL A 358 9.65 1.97 -9.49
N THR A 359 9.78 3.28 -9.77
CA THR A 359 10.52 3.78 -10.93
C THR A 359 12.04 3.84 -10.73
N GLY A 360 12.53 3.52 -9.52
CA GLY A 360 13.97 3.51 -9.22
C GLY A 360 14.57 4.89 -8.98
N GLN A 361 13.76 5.92 -8.73
CA GLN A 361 14.24 7.27 -8.39
C GLN A 361 14.59 7.40 -6.91
N LEU A 362 13.92 6.62 -6.05
CA LEU A 362 14.17 6.51 -4.62
C LEU A 362 14.82 5.16 -4.32
N VAL A 363 16.15 5.13 -4.37
CA VAL A 363 16.96 3.91 -4.20
C VAL A 363 17.67 3.97 -2.85
N ARG A 364 17.00 3.54 -1.78
CA ARG A 364 17.59 3.42 -0.44
C ARG A 364 16.98 2.23 0.31
N ASP A 365 17.79 1.50 1.06
CA ASP A 365 17.40 0.31 1.84
C ASP A 365 16.28 0.56 2.87
N LEU A 366 16.21 1.78 3.41
CA LEU A 366 15.21 2.14 4.42
C LEU A 366 13.84 2.49 3.84
N VAL A 367 13.75 2.72 2.52
CA VAL A 367 12.50 3.17 1.89
C VAL A 367 11.40 2.10 1.91
N PRO A 368 11.64 0.82 1.54
CA PRO A 368 10.60 -0.20 1.60
C PRO A 368 10.00 -0.38 2.99
N PRO A 369 10.79 -0.57 4.08
CA PRO A 369 10.20 -0.69 5.41
C PRO A 369 9.51 0.60 5.88
N ALA A 370 10.00 1.79 5.50
CA ALA A 370 9.35 3.06 5.82
C ALA A 370 7.99 3.22 5.11
N LEU A 371 7.86 2.75 3.87
CA LEU A 371 6.58 2.75 3.15
C LEU A 371 5.54 1.87 3.84
N ILE A 372 5.92 0.70 4.35
CA ILE A 372 5.00 -0.15 5.10
C ILE A 372 4.59 0.51 6.41
N GLY A 373 5.56 1.09 7.14
CA GLY A 373 5.26 1.88 8.34
C GLY A 373 4.31 3.05 8.06
N GLY A 374 4.51 3.75 6.95
CA GLY A 374 3.62 4.82 6.47
C GLY A 374 2.20 4.33 6.17
N LEU A 375 2.08 3.16 5.55
CA LEU A 375 0.78 2.55 5.28
C LEU A 375 0.04 2.19 6.58
N VAL A 376 0.74 1.64 7.57
CA VAL A 376 0.17 1.34 8.90
C VAL A 376 -0.25 2.63 9.60
N LEU A 377 0.53 3.71 9.50
CA LEU A 377 0.16 5.02 10.03
C LEU A 377 -1.11 5.58 9.36
N ILE A 378 -1.26 5.42 8.05
CA ILE A 378 -2.49 5.84 7.33
C ILE A 378 -3.70 5.09 7.88
N VAL A 379 -3.60 3.76 8.07
CA VAL A 379 -4.70 2.96 8.63
C VAL A 379 -4.98 3.33 10.08
N LEU A 380 -3.98 3.72 10.85
CA LEU A 380 -4.15 4.23 12.21
C LEU A 380 -4.95 5.54 12.21
N LEU A 381 -4.67 6.46 11.29
CA LEU A 381 -5.45 7.70 11.13
C LEU A 381 -6.87 7.41 10.66
N ILE A 382 -7.06 6.43 9.76
CA ILE A 382 -8.39 5.93 9.39
C ILE A 382 -9.12 5.40 10.62
N GLY A 383 -8.45 4.57 11.43
CA GLY A 383 -9.00 4.07 12.69
C GLY A 383 -9.46 5.19 13.62
N PHE A 384 -8.64 6.23 13.77
CA PHE A 384 -8.97 7.41 14.57
C PHE A 384 -10.21 8.15 14.04
N THR A 385 -10.31 8.38 12.72
CA THR A 385 -11.49 9.03 12.12
C THR A 385 -12.75 8.18 12.24
N VAL A 386 -12.63 6.86 12.16
CA VAL A 386 -13.72 5.89 12.36
C VAL A 386 -14.18 5.90 13.82
N VAL A 387 -13.25 5.95 14.77
CA VAL A 387 -13.54 6.05 16.21
C VAL A 387 -14.24 7.37 16.51
N GLN A 388 -13.73 8.48 16.01
CA GLN A 388 -14.41 9.78 16.17
C GLN A 388 -15.85 9.72 15.65
N HIS A 389 -16.06 9.10 14.48
CA HIS A 389 -17.41 8.92 13.93
C HIS A 389 -18.30 8.01 14.81
N ALA A 390 -17.72 6.96 15.41
CA ALA A 390 -18.44 6.03 16.28
C ALA A 390 -18.93 6.70 17.58
N PHE A 391 -18.15 7.64 18.10
CA PHE A 391 -18.42 8.28 19.39
C PHE A 391 -18.95 9.73 19.26
N ALA A 392 -18.87 10.36 18.09
CA ALA A 392 -19.41 11.69 17.85
C ALA A 392 -20.91 11.78 18.19
N GLY A 393 -21.68 10.72 17.91
CA GLY A 393 -23.08 10.61 18.33
C GLY A 393 -23.29 10.44 19.84
N GLY A 394 -22.29 9.91 20.57
CA GLY A 394 -22.39 9.67 22.02
C GLY A 394 -21.87 10.83 22.87
N ALA A 395 -20.79 11.51 22.43
CA ALA A 395 -20.22 12.63 23.17
C ALA A 395 -21.10 13.90 23.08
N LEU A 396 -21.73 14.11 21.94
CA LEU A 396 -22.76 15.16 21.78
C LEU A 396 -24.03 14.86 22.59
N ALA A 397 -24.32 13.56 22.85
CA ALA A 397 -25.43 13.17 23.70
C ALA A 397 -25.15 13.29 25.20
N GLN A 398 -23.87 13.33 25.63
CA GLN A 398 -23.49 13.40 27.05
C GLN A 398 -23.04 14.80 27.51
N GLY A 399 -22.72 15.71 26.61
CA GLY A 399 -22.17 17.03 26.97
C GLY A 399 -23.02 18.23 26.57
N LEU A 400 -24.05 18.05 25.78
CA LEU A 400 -25.07 19.01 25.46
C LEU A 400 -26.40 18.38 25.78
N VAL A 401 -27.21 19.02 26.63
CA VAL A 401 -28.67 18.86 26.58
C VAL A 401 -29.01 18.59 25.13
N SER A 402 -29.48 17.39 24.81
CA SER A 402 -29.62 16.93 23.43
C SER A 402 -30.28 18.02 22.62
N ASP A 403 -29.93 18.18 21.34
CA ASP A 403 -30.59 19.16 20.46
C ASP A 403 -32.12 18.93 20.47
N THR A 404 -32.53 17.70 20.75
CA THR A 404 -33.91 17.29 21.04
C THR A 404 -34.44 17.88 22.35
N GLU A 405 -33.67 17.87 23.42
CA GLU A 405 -34.07 18.52 24.69
C GLU A 405 -34.05 20.04 24.60
N ARG A 406 -33.10 20.65 23.90
CA ARG A 406 -33.12 22.09 23.60
C ARG A 406 -34.31 22.48 22.73
N ARG A 407 -34.62 21.68 21.71
CA ARG A 407 -35.81 21.86 20.88
C ARG A 407 -37.08 21.63 21.69
N ALA A 408 -37.09 20.59 22.54
CA ALA A 408 -38.22 20.34 23.44
C ALA A 408 -38.39 21.46 24.48
N LEU A 409 -37.31 22.00 25.04
CA LEU A 409 -37.34 23.17 25.94
C LEU A 409 -37.75 24.46 25.22
N ALA A 410 -37.28 24.66 23.98
CA ALA A 410 -37.67 25.81 23.16
C ALA A 410 -39.14 25.71 22.75
N LEU A 411 -39.61 24.52 22.40
CA LEU A 411 -41.02 24.25 22.05
C LEU A 411 -41.91 24.32 23.30
N SER A 412 -41.47 23.87 24.46
CA SER A 412 -42.22 24.05 25.72
C SER A 412 -42.24 25.49 26.17
N GLY A 413 -41.24 26.31 25.82
CA GLY A 413 -41.21 27.76 26.06
C GLY A 413 -42.11 28.56 25.12
N SER A 414 -42.46 28.03 23.91
CA SER A 414 -43.41 28.63 22.98
C SER A 414 -44.88 28.30 23.29
N GLY A 415 -45.09 27.36 24.22
CA GLY A 415 -46.43 26.85 24.52
C GLY A 415 -46.91 25.74 23.58
N ASP A 416 -46.07 25.32 22.65
CA ASP A 416 -46.38 24.25 21.74
C ASP A 416 -46.21 22.88 22.41
N LEU A 417 -47.08 21.95 22.08
CA LEU A 417 -47.06 20.59 22.60
C LEU A 417 -46.46 19.64 21.55
N VAL A 418 -45.59 18.75 22.02
CA VAL A 418 -44.83 17.86 21.13
C VAL A 418 -45.28 16.42 21.29
N PHE A 419 -45.52 15.74 20.19
CA PHE A 419 -45.60 14.30 20.16
C PHE A 419 -44.60 13.71 19.14
N ASP A 420 -44.07 12.54 19.43
CA ASP A 420 -43.19 11.79 18.57
C ASP A 420 -43.82 10.41 18.30
N TRP A 421 -43.88 10.01 17.05
CA TRP A 421 -44.42 8.73 16.64
C TRP A 421 -43.36 7.89 15.90
N ASP A 422 -42.92 6.83 16.55
CA ASP A 422 -42.16 5.76 15.88
C ASP A 422 -43.15 4.93 15.05
N VAL A 423 -43.15 5.20 13.76
CA VAL A 423 -44.03 4.52 12.77
C VAL A 423 -43.71 3.03 12.67
N SER A 424 -42.43 2.64 12.88
CA SER A 424 -41.98 1.26 12.74
C SER A 424 -42.43 0.40 13.92
N ALA A 425 -42.46 0.97 15.10
CA ALA A 425 -42.88 0.31 16.34
C ALA A 425 -44.35 0.59 16.71
N ASP A 426 -45.06 1.41 15.92
CA ASP A 426 -46.38 1.95 16.21
C ASP A 426 -46.49 2.50 17.64
N LYS A 427 -45.55 3.32 18.04
CA LYS A 427 -45.45 3.84 19.40
C LYS A 427 -45.41 5.37 19.42
N ILE A 428 -46.38 5.98 20.06
CA ILE A 428 -46.47 7.44 20.25
C ILE A 428 -46.01 7.82 21.63
N PHE A 429 -45.12 8.82 21.70
CA PHE A 429 -44.68 9.50 22.90
C PHE A 429 -45.20 10.93 22.88
N VAL A 430 -45.70 11.39 24.00
CA VAL A 430 -46.30 12.72 24.13
C VAL A 430 -45.58 13.51 25.24
N SER A 431 -45.42 14.84 25.05
CA SER A 431 -44.92 15.67 26.14
C SER A 431 -45.89 15.65 27.32
N PRO A 432 -45.43 15.51 28.57
CA PRO A 432 -46.29 15.42 29.75
C PRO A 432 -47.24 16.62 29.89
N GLN A 433 -46.84 17.78 29.37
CA GLN A 433 -47.67 19.00 29.33
C GLN A 433 -48.96 18.85 28.51
N THR A 434 -48.92 18.00 27.47
CA THR A 434 -50.10 17.74 26.63
C THR A 434 -51.21 17.07 27.43
N GLU A 435 -50.88 16.08 28.25
CA GLU A 435 -51.84 15.35 29.08
C GLU A 435 -52.38 16.24 30.20
N ILE A 436 -51.50 17.07 30.79
CA ILE A 436 -51.91 18.04 31.82
C ILE A 436 -52.88 19.07 31.25
N LEU A 437 -52.56 19.62 30.06
CA LEU A 437 -53.43 20.63 29.41
C LEU A 437 -54.83 20.07 29.08
N LEU A 438 -54.87 18.80 28.67
CA LEU A 438 -56.12 18.10 28.35
C LEU A 438 -56.82 17.51 29.59
N GLY A 439 -56.21 17.63 30.78
CA GLY A 439 -56.74 17.04 32.01
C GLY A 439 -56.81 15.52 32.01
N LEU A 440 -55.87 14.88 31.29
CA LEU A 440 -55.79 13.44 31.15
C LEU A 440 -54.79 12.83 32.17
N PRO A 441 -54.96 11.59 32.60
CA PRO A 441 -54.00 10.91 33.43
C PRO A 441 -52.67 10.66 32.61
N LYS A 442 -51.57 10.60 33.34
CA LYS A 442 -50.24 10.37 32.74
C LYS A 442 -50.20 9.07 31.96
N GLY A 443 -49.71 9.09 30.73
CA GLY A 443 -49.61 7.94 29.83
C GLY A 443 -50.93 7.64 29.08
N ALA A 444 -51.93 8.48 29.18
CA ALA A 444 -53.24 8.29 28.48
C ALA A 444 -53.09 8.39 26.96
N LEU A 445 -52.24 9.27 26.48
CA LEU A 445 -51.97 9.51 25.06
C LEU A 445 -50.75 8.72 24.53
N GLU A 446 -50.06 8.01 25.37
CA GLU A 446 -48.95 7.18 24.95
C GLU A 446 -49.43 5.80 24.47
N GLY A 447 -48.74 5.22 23.49
CA GLY A 447 -49.07 3.90 22.93
C GLY A 447 -49.25 3.87 21.43
N SER A 448 -50.17 3.06 20.89
CA SER A 448 -50.37 2.91 19.46
C SER A 448 -51.08 4.13 18.84
N ALA A 449 -50.90 4.34 17.54
CA ALA A 449 -51.62 5.37 16.76
C ALA A 449 -53.14 5.17 16.84
N ALA A 450 -53.61 3.95 16.96
CA ALA A 450 -55.05 3.67 17.12
C ALA A 450 -55.59 4.30 18.41
N ARG A 451 -54.82 4.18 19.52
CA ARG A 451 -55.21 4.78 20.81
C ARG A 451 -55.27 6.31 20.76
N TRP A 452 -54.32 6.93 20.04
CA TRP A 452 -54.35 8.37 19.79
C TRP A 452 -55.61 8.83 19.05
N LEU A 453 -56.05 8.06 18.05
CA LEU A 453 -57.26 8.35 17.31
C LEU A 453 -58.54 8.24 18.14
N GLU A 454 -58.58 7.47 19.24
CA GLU A 454 -59.74 7.39 20.15
C GLU A 454 -60.02 8.72 20.85
N TYR A 455 -58.99 9.53 21.11
CA TYR A 455 -59.14 10.86 21.69
C TYR A 455 -59.49 11.94 20.66
N MET A 456 -59.36 11.63 19.37
CA MET A 456 -59.71 12.57 18.30
C MET A 456 -61.23 12.57 18.03
N HIS A 457 -61.78 13.74 17.73
CA HIS A 457 -63.21 13.86 17.36
C HIS A 457 -63.53 13.03 16.10
N VAL A 458 -64.65 12.36 16.10
CA VAL A 458 -65.02 11.41 15.03
C VAL A 458 -65.00 12.05 13.62
N ALA A 459 -65.47 13.29 13.50
CA ALA A 459 -65.46 14.01 12.22
C ALA A 459 -64.06 14.37 11.68
N ASP A 460 -63.05 14.38 12.55
CA ASP A 460 -61.67 14.77 12.17
C ASP A 460 -60.79 13.54 11.90
N ARG A 461 -61.17 12.32 12.32
CA ARG A 461 -60.42 11.08 12.18
C ARG A 461 -60.11 10.70 10.74
N ASP A 462 -61.08 10.74 9.88
CA ASP A 462 -60.93 10.31 8.48
C ASP A 462 -60.02 11.28 7.72
N ARG A 463 -60.22 12.57 7.94
CA ARG A 463 -59.37 13.61 7.33
C ARG A 463 -57.91 13.48 7.82
N TYR A 464 -57.69 13.23 9.10
CA TYR A 464 -56.37 13.02 9.66
C TYR A 464 -55.69 11.77 9.06
N ARG A 465 -56.39 10.62 9.00
CA ARG A 465 -55.89 9.39 8.40
C ARG A 465 -55.47 9.57 6.95
N VAL A 466 -56.36 10.09 6.10
CA VAL A 466 -56.08 10.27 4.67
C VAL A 466 -54.86 11.18 4.45
N THR A 467 -54.76 12.26 5.23
CA THR A 467 -53.64 13.19 5.08
C THR A 467 -52.36 12.60 5.61
N LEU A 468 -52.40 11.83 6.71
CA LEU A 468 -51.26 11.13 7.31
C LEU A 468 -50.74 10.04 6.38
N ASP A 469 -51.64 9.21 5.81
CA ASP A 469 -51.25 8.12 4.90
C ASP A 469 -50.56 8.68 3.65
N ALA A 470 -51.02 9.79 3.10
CA ALA A 470 -50.37 10.47 1.99
C ALA A 470 -48.92 10.94 2.32
N VAL A 471 -48.66 11.40 3.54
CA VAL A 471 -47.32 11.81 3.98
C VAL A 471 -46.41 10.59 4.21
N LEU A 472 -46.96 9.51 4.77
CA LEU A 472 -46.23 8.27 5.02
C LEU A 472 -45.84 7.54 3.73
N GLU A 473 -46.74 7.49 2.73
CA GLU A 473 -46.47 6.92 1.40
C GLU A 473 -45.33 7.67 0.67
N GLN A 474 -45.35 9.00 0.73
CA GLN A 474 -44.32 9.82 0.10
C GLN A 474 -42.99 9.79 0.86
N ARG A 475 -42.94 9.26 2.08
CA ARG A 475 -41.77 9.25 3.00
C ARG A 475 -41.09 10.61 3.21
N ARG A 476 -41.73 11.68 2.79
CA ARG A 476 -41.29 13.09 2.92
C ARG A 476 -42.54 13.97 2.94
N GLY A 477 -42.56 14.91 3.86
CA GLY A 477 -43.65 15.88 3.87
C GLY A 477 -43.82 16.50 5.25
N LYS A 478 -44.67 17.51 5.28
CA LYS A 478 -45.16 18.18 6.49
C LYS A 478 -46.66 18.08 6.50
N LEU A 479 -47.24 17.57 7.59
CA LEU A 479 -48.65 17.58 7.85
C LEU A 479 -49.00 18.84 8.66
N GLN A 480 -49.96 19.62 8.18
CA GLN A 480 -50.52 20.72 8.93
C GLN A 480 -52.03 20.59 8.88
N LEU A 481 -52.63 20.31 10.03
CA LEU A 481 -54.04 20.01 10.14
C LEU A 481 -54.59 20.44 11.50
N ASP A 482 -55.75 21.09 11.50
CA ASP A 482 -56.48 21.40 12.71
C ASP A 482 -57.46 20.26 13.04
N PHE A 483 -57.41 19.76 14.27
CA PHE A 483 -58.27 18.70 14.76
C PHE A 483 -58.58 18.88 16.26
N ARG A 484 -59.68 18.33 16.71
CA ARG A 484 -60.14 18.42 18.11
C ARG A 484 -59.79 17.18 18.87
N LEU A 485 -59.20 17.35 20.05
CA LEU A 485 -58.92 16.27 20.98
C LEU A 485 -59.87 16.38 22.18
N ARG A 486 -60.30 15.20 22.65
CA ARG A 486 -61.16 15.09 23.82
C ARG A 486 -60.36 15.28 25.11
N ALA A 487 -60.73 16.29 25.89
CA ALA A 487 -60.22 16.53 27.21
C ALA A 487 -60.76 15.55 28.26
N GLY A 488 -60.14 15.50 29.44
CA GLY A 488 -60.53 14.61 30.55
C GLY A 488 -61.96 14.87 31.09
N ASN A 489 -62.49 16.11 30.86
CA ASN A 489 -63.86 16.48 31.18
C ASN A 489 -64.88 16.14 30.09
N GLY A 490 -64.45 15.46 29.01
CA GLY A 490 -65.28 15.05 27.90
C GLY A 490 -65.53 16.15 26.82
N ALA A 491 -65.01 17.39 27.00
CA ALA A 491 -65.07 18.46 26.00
C ALA A 491 -64.04 18.26 24.88
N TYR A 492 -64.30 18.89 23.68
CA TYR A 492 -63.37 18.89 22.55
C TYR A 492 -62.85 20.29 22.29
#